data_8e02ecf9199957768d5106638a8640d2
#
_entry.id   8e02ecf9199957768d5106638a8640d2
#
_cell.length_a   1.000
_cell.length_b   1.000
_cell.length_c   1.000
_cell.angle_alpha   90.00
_cell.angle_beta   90.00
_cell.angle_gamma   90.00
#
_symmetry.space_group_name_H-M   'P 1'
#
loop_
_entity.id
_entity.type
_entity.pdbx_description
1 polymer ?
#
loop_
_entity_poly.entity_id
_entity_poly.type
_entity_poly.pdbx_seq_one_letter_code
_entity_poly.pdbx_strand_id
1 'polypeptide(L)'
;MSKLPKTMTFSCLVKKGQCEIRKRPIPVLKDYDVLIKMKACNICTVDYQQFMGLREHQGYPMAGGHEGCGEIIAIGSKVKDFQIGDLVALGYQGCGHCLECRHGNVSACESFRQESEDGYKFGEFGFAEYTVKSVDGLYKLNPDLDPSQAAFTEPLATVISGMKKVHVKPFETVVVIGAGPMGLLNALVARAYGARVIVSELLDAKLETARQMGFLVVDSKMEDPVQRVMEITDDDGADVVIGAVANSKAYEQGISMLKKSQGRFLVFAAGHPEPELHISANDIHYKEMEIVGTYGGTNEDFEDAAKALSTGMIDVSALVEARYPLKDMQKAYQAAVDGNYRISIVFHDE
;
A
#
# COMPACT_ATOMS: atom_id res chain seq x y z
N MET A 1 -33.08 -16.39 3.91
CA MET A 1 -32.19 -15.36 3.34
C MET A 1 -32.47 -14.05 4.06
N SER A 2 -31.51 -13.48 4.78
CA SER A 2 -31.65 -12.16 5.39
C SER A 2 -31.86 -11.13 4.26
N LYS A 3 -32.73 -10.15 4.50
CA LYS A 3 -33.03 -9.11 3.51
C LYS A 3 -31.78 -8.26 3.33
N LEU A 4 -31.28 -8.15 2.10
CA LEU A 4 -30.12 -7.32 1.79
C LEU A 4 -30.35 -5.86 2.22
N PRO A 5 -29.31 -5.18 2.74
CA PRO A 5 -29.40 -3.77 3.12
C PRO A 5 -29.71 -2.90 1.90
N LYS A 6 -30.45 -1.82 2.09
CA LYS A 6 -30.79 -0.87 1.03
C LYS A 6 -29.93 0.39 1.05
N THR A 7 -29.35 0.68 2.21
CA THR A 7 -28.49 1.86 2.43
C THR A 7 -27.21 1.43 3.13
N MET A 8 -26.17 2.20 2.97
CA MET A 8 -24.90 2.03 3.67
C MET A 8 -24.46 3.32 4.34
N THR A 9 -23.77 3.18 5.47
CA THR A 9 -23.07 4.24 6.16
C THR A 9 -21.64 4.31 5.66
N PHE A 10 -21.07 5.49 5.44
CA PHE A 10 -19.71 5.67 4.96
C PHE A 10 -19.06 6.94 5.51
N SER A 11 -17.74 6.98 5.49
CA SER A 11 -16.94 8.16 5.81
C SER A 11 -16.82 9.08 4.60
N CYS A 12 -17.08 10.36 4.79
CA CYS A 12 -16.91 11.40 3.79
C CYS A 12 -15.94 12.47 4.32
N LEU A 13 -14.81 12.64 3.68
CA LEU A 13 -13.92 13.76 3.93
C LEU A 13 -14.46 14.98 3.18
N VAL A 14 -15.08 15.91 3.91
CA VAL A 14 -15.84 17.03 3.32
C VAL A 14 -14.97 18.25 2.99
N LYS A 15 -13.87 18.40 3.72
CA LYS A 15 -12.81 19.40 3.51
C LYS A 15 -11.61 19.05 4.38
N LYS A 16 -10.54 19.81 4.26
CA LYS A 16 -9.37 19.72 5.13
C LYS A 16 -9.75 19.63 6.61
N GLY A 17 -9.26 18.60 7.28
CA GLY A 17 -9.42 18.36 8.72
C GLY A 17 -10.83 17.98 9.16
N GLN A 18 -11.78 17.77 8.24
CA GLN A 18 -13.17 17.48 8.59
C GLN A 18 -13.71 16.25 7.84
N CYS A 19 -14.05 15.24 8.63
CA CYS A 19 -14.70 14.01 8.19
C CYS A 19 -16.11 13.93 8.78
N GLU A 20 -17.08 13.48 7.98
CA GLU A 20 -18.46 13.25 8.37
C GLU A 20 -18.86 11.80 8.08
N ILE A 21 -19.72 11.25 8.92
CA ILE A 21 -20.37 9.97 8.65
C ILE A 21 -21.69 10.23 7.95
N ARG A 22 -21.84 9.70 6.74
CA ARG A 22 -22.99 9.91 5.86
C ARG A 22 -23.67 8.59 5.51
N LYS A 23 -24.88 8.69 4.98
CA LYS A 23 -25.64 7.54 4.44
C LYS A 23 -25.94 7.76 2.97
N ARG A 24 -25.94 6.67 2.20
CA ARG A 24 -26.36 6.65 0.80
C ARG A 24 -27.10 5.34 0.49
N PRO A 25 -27.91 5.29 -0.59
CA PRO A 25 -28.40 4.02 -1.12
C PRO A 25 -27.22 3.13 -1.58
N ILE A 26 -27.36 1.83 -1.39
CA ILE A 26 -26.44 0.86 -2.02
C ILE A 26 -26.73 0.85 -3.52
N PRO A 27 -25.70 0.99 -4.40
CA PRO A 27 -25.87 0.90 -5.83
C PRO A 27 -26.48 -0.45 -6.25
N VAL A 28 -27.23 -0.43 -7.34
CA VAL A 28 -27.78 -1.66 -7.93
C VAL A 28 -26.65 -2.48 -8.53
N LEU A 29 -26.60 -3.77 -8.21
CA LEU A 29 -25.59 -4.68 -8.76
C LEU A 29 -25.80 -4.86 -10.27
N LYS A 30 -24.73 -4.69 -11.03
CA LYS A 30 -24.64 -5.08 -12.44
C LYS A 30 -24.30 -6.57 -12.53
N ASP A 31 -24.28 -7.11 -13.74
CA ASP A 31 -24.08 -8.54 -13.99
C ASP A 31 -22.80 -9.14 -13.38
N TYR A 32 -21.70 -8.37 -13.37
CA TYR A 32 -20.39 -8.78 -12.86
C TYR A 32 -20.02 -8.13 -11.52
N ASP A 33 -20.97 -7.42 -10.89
CA ASP A 33 -20.73 -6.79 -9.60
C ASP A 33 -21.00 -7.75 -8.43
N VAL A 34 -20.36 -7.47 -7.32
CA VAL A 34 -20.68 -8.07 -6.03
C VAL A 34 -20.92 -7.00 -4.97
N LEU A 35 -21.79 -7.31 -4.00
CA LEU A 35 -21.94 -6.51 -2.79
C LEU A 35 -21.06 -7.10 -1.69
N ILE A 36 -20.18 -6.28 -1.18
CA ILE A 36 -19.20 -6.65 -0.15
C ILE A 36 -19.62 -5.97 1.17
N LYS A 37 -19.74 -6.76 2.24
CA LYS A 37 -19.79 -6.26 3.62
C LYS A 37 -18.38 -6.08 4.10
N MET A 38 -17.96 -4.82 4.30
CA MET A 38 -16.60 -4.52 4.69
C MET A 38 -16.27 -5.10 6.08
N LYS A 39 -15.06 -5.62 6.23
CA LYS A 39 -14.53 -6.11 7.52
C LYS A 39 -13.45 -5.19 8.05
N ALA A 40 -12.55 -4.69 7.18
CA ALA A 40 -11.56 -3.69 7.52
C ALA A 40 -11.15 -2.84 6.31
N CYS A 41 -10.66 -1.63 6.59
CA CYS A 41 -9.99 -0.78 5.62
C CYS A 41 -8.91 0.05 6.32
N ASN A 42 -7.68 -0.04 5.85
CA ASN A 42 -6.55 0.69 6.43
C ASN A 42 -6.48 2.11 5.88
N ILE A 43 -6.04 3.06 6.71
CA ILE A 43 -5.83 4.45 6.30
C ILE A 43 -4.45 4.56 5.64
N CYS A 44 -4.44 4.81 4.34
CA CYS A 44 -3.22 5.06 3.57
C CYS A 44 -2.65 6.45 3.84
N THR A 45 -1.36 6.64 3.54
CA THR A 45 -0.72 7.96 3.54
C THR A 45 -1.46 8.98 2.66
N VAL A 46 -2.00 8.55 1.53
CA VAL A 46 -2.81 9.39 0.63
C VAL A 46 -4.06 9.91 1.34
N ASP A 47 -4.75 9.06 2.11
CA ASP A 47 -5.99 9.44 2.79
C ASP A 47 -5.74 10.49 3.88
N TYR A 48 -4.74 10.29 4.76
CA TYR A 48 -4.48 11.27 5.81
C TYR A 48 -3.78 12.53 5.29
N GLN A 49 -3.00 12.47 4.20
CA GLN A 49 -2.48 13.67 3.54
C GLN A 49 -3.61 14.52 2.95
N GLN A 50 -4.66 13.90 2.39
CA GLN A 50 -5.86 14.61 1.96
C GLN A 50 -6.58 15.24 3.16
N PHE A 51 -6.70 14.51 4.28
CA PHE A 51 -7.23 15.04 5.54
C PHE A 51 -6.43 16.25 6.04
N MET A 52 -5.12 16.22 5.97
CA MET A 52 -4.24 17.35 6.33
C MET A 52 -4.27 18.52 5.35
N GLY A 53 -4.87 18.36 4.16
CA GLY A 53 -4.87 19.36 3.10
C GLY A 53 -3.58 19.42 2.27
N LEU A 54 -2.70 18.44 2.39
CA LEU A 54 -1.48 18.35 1.56
C LEU A 54 -1.77 17.89 0.12
N ARG A 55 -2.99 17.42 -0.14
CA ARG A 55 -3.45 16.91 -1.44
C ARG A 55 -4.77 17.54 -1.88
N GLU A 56 -5.07 18.78 -1.50
CA GLU A 56 -6.32 19.48 -1.82
C GLU A 56 -6.62 19.56 -3.32
N HIS A 57 -5.60 19.48 -4.17
CA HIS A 57 -5.76 19.38 -5.62
C HIS A 57 -6.59 18.18 -6.09
N GLN A 58 -6.73 17.14 -5.25
CA GLN A 58 -7.56 15.97 -5.56
C GLN A 58 -9.06 16.23 -5.31
N GLY A 59 -9.41 17.30 -4.60
CA GLY A 59 -10.77 17.78 -4.39
C GLY A 59 -11.53 17.12 -3.23
N TYR A 60 -12.68 17.73 -2.93
CA TYR A 60 -13.66 17.30 -1.94
C TYR A 60 -15.08 17.43 -2.54
N PRO A 61 -16.12 16.74 -2.00
CA PRO A 61 -16.06 15.72 -0.95
C PRO A 61 -15.41 14.41 -1.45
N MET A 62 -14.70 13.69 -0.57
CA MET A 62 -14.00 12.47 -0.91
C MET A 62 -14.59 11.28 -0.15
N ALA A 63 -14.85 10.17 -0.86
CA ALA A 63 -15.19 8.87 -0.30
C ALA A 63 -14.06 7.88 -0.59
N GLY A 64 -13.04 7.88 0.29
CA GLY A 64 -11.80 7.13 0.13
C GLY A 64 -11.87 5.70 0.67
N GLY A 65 -10.66 5.15 0.94
CA GLY A 65 -10.48 3.80 1.44
C GLY A 65 -10.25 2.78 0.31
N HIS A 66 -8.99 2.62 -0.09
CA HIS A 66 -8.58 1.68 -1.14
C HIS A 66 -7.80 0.47 -0.60
N GLU A 67 -7.33 0.53 0.64
CA GLU A 67 -6.68 -0.60 1.32
C GLU A 67 -7.74 -1.37 2.13
N GLY A 68 -8.66 -2.09 1.48
CA GLY A 68 -9.82 -2.70 2.16
C GLY A 68 -10.03 -4.18 1.87
N CYS A 69 -10.77 -4.84 2.76
CA CYS A 69 -11.25 -6.20 2.58
C CYS A 69 -12.66 -6.38 3.16
N GLY A 70 -13.37 -7.39 2.68
CA GLY A 70 -14.70 -7.71 3.18
C GLY A 70 -15.25 -9.03 2.66
N GLU A 71 -16.43 -9.38 3.11
CA GLU A 71 -17.14 -10.62 2.78
C GLU A 71 -18.20 -10.37 1.70
N ILE A 72 -18.21 -11.16 0.65
CA ILE A 72 -19.25 -11.09 -0.38
C ILE A 72 -20.59 -11.55 0.20
N ILE A 73 -21.62 -10.69 0.13
CA ILE A 73 -22.97 -10.98 0.62
C ILE A 73 -24.03 -11.05 -0.48
N ALA A 74 -23.71 -10.58 -1.70
CA ALA A 74 -24.55 -10.78 -2.88
C ALA A 74 -23.68 -10.72 -4.14
N ILE A 75 -24.13 -11.40 -5.20
CA ILE A 75 -23.42 -11.51 -6.48
C ILE A 75 -24.35 -11.18 -7.66
N GLY A 76 -23.82 -10.57 -8.70
CA GLY A 76 -24.49 -10.31 -9.97
C GLY A 76 -24.71 -11.59 -10.77
N SER A 77 -25.58 -11.50 -11.78
CA SER A 77 -26.11 -12.68 -12.51
C SER A 77 -25.05 -13.45 -13.31
N LYS A 78 -23.92 -12.83 -13.66
CA LYS A 78 -22.83 -13.42 -14.46
C LYS A 78 -21.56 -13.72 -13.68
N VAL A 79 -21.56 -13.46 -12.37
CA VAL A 79 -20.43 -13.83 -11.50
C VAL A 79 -20.35 -15.34 -11.36
N LYS A 80 -19.15 -15.93 -11.61
CA LYS A 80 -18.94 -17.39 -11.57
C LYS A 80 -17.81 -17.80 -10.61
N ASP A 81 -16.77 -16.98 -10.52
CA ASP A 81 -15.53 -17.33 -9.79
C ASP A 81 -15.58 -16.94 -8.32
N PHE A 82 -16.61 -16.21 -7.91
CA PHE A 82 -16.86 -15.81 -6.52
C PHE A 82 -18.20 -16.32 -6.01
N GLN A 83 -18.28 -16.56 -4.70
CA GLN A 83 -19.49 -16.97 -4.01
C GLN A 83 -19.77 -16.13 -2.77
N ILE A 84 -21.02 -16.17 -2.30
CA ILE A 84 -21.39 -15.52 -1.03
C ILE A 84 -20.63 -16.21 0.11
N GLY A 85 -20.01 -15.40 0.98
CA GLY A 85 -19.16 -15.83 2.07
C GLY A 85 -17.66 -15.78 1.74
N ASP A 86 -17.25 -15.58 0.48
CA ASP A 86 -15.83 -15.39 0.15
C ASP A 86 -15.31 -14.11 0.82
N LEU A 87 -14.19 -14.21 1.53
CA LEU A 87 -13.40 -13.05 1.96
C LEU A 87 -12.55 -12.55 0.78
N VAL A 88 -12.64 -11.27 0.49
CA VAL A 88 -11.95 -10.66 -0.65
C VAL A 88 -11.23 -9.36 -0.26
N ALA A 89 -10.07 -9.13 -0.86
CA ALA A 89 -9.42 -7.83 -0.86
C ALA A 89 -9.92 -6.96 -2.02
N LEU A 90 -9.96 -5.65 -1.78
CA LEU A 90 -10.21 -4.65 -2.81
C LEU A 90 -8.91 -4.34 -3.55
N GLY A 91 -8.94 -4.46 -4.86
CA GLY A 91 -7.88 -3.99 -5.73
C GLY A 91 -8.38 -2.86 -6.65
N TYR A 92 -7.54 -2.50 -7.60
CA TYR A 92 -7.85 -1.44 -8.55
C TYR A 92 -8.89 -1.87 -9.57
N GLN A 93 -9.75 -0.94 -9.95
CA GLN A 93 -10.73 -1.13 -11.01
C GLN A 93 -10.43 -0.19 -12.18
N GLY A 94 -10.14 -0.77 -13.33
CA GLY A 94 -9.94 -0.04 -14.57
C GLY A 94 -11.16 -0.11 -15.50
N CYS A 95 -11.05 0.48 -16.68
CA CYS A 95 -12.12 0.41 -17.70
C CYS A 95 -12.27 -0.97 -18.37
N GLY A 96 -11.31 -1.87 -18.20
CA GLY A 96 -11.29 -3.23 -18.76
C GLY A 96 -10.90 -3.32 -20.25
N HIS A 97 -10.86 -2.22 -20.99
CA HIS A 97 -10.69 -2.24 -22.45
C HIS A 97 -9.53 -1.39 -23.01
N CYS A 98 -8.97 -0.46 -22.26
CA CYS A 98 -7.76 0.25 -22.69
C CYS A 98 -6.54 -0.69 -22.74
N LEU A 99 -5.46 -0.25 -23.37
CA LEU A 99 -4.25 -1.06 -23.51
C LEU A 99 -3.69 -1.51 -22.15
N GLU A 100 -3.60 -0.58 -21.20
CA GLU A 100 -3.10 -0.85 -19.87
C GLU A 100 -3.93 -1.90 -19.11
N CYS A 101 -5.25 -1.79 -19.13
CA CYS A 101 -6.14 -2.79 -18.53
C CYS A 101 -5.98 -4.17 -19.15
N ARG A 102 -5.85 -4.24 -20.50
CA ARG A 102 -5.65 -5.52 -21.22
C ARG A 102 -4.30 -6.18 -20.89
N HIS A 103 -3.31 -5.40 -20.47
CA HIS A 103 -2.03 -5.88 -19.98
C HIS A 103 -2.02 -6.14 -18.46
N GLY A 104 -3.16 -5.94 -17.76
CA GLY A 104 -3.26 -6.10 -16.31
C GLY A 104 -2.69 -4.92 -15.50
N ASN A 105 -2.19 -3.86 -16.16
CA ASN A 105 -1.65 -2.67 -15.51
C ASN A 105 -2.76 -1.66 -15.21
N VAL A 106 -3.71 -2.06 -14.38
CA VAL A 106 -4.92 -1.27 -14.08
C VAL A 106 -4.63 0.06 -13.38
N SER A 107 -3.51 0.18 -12.67
CA SER A 107 -3.11 1.43 -12.03
C SER A 107 -2.77 2.55 -13.03
N ALA A 108 -2.45 2.21 -14.27
CA ALA A 108 -2.19 3.14 -15.37
C ALA A 108 -3.43 3.36 -16.28
N CYS A 109 -4.60 2.85 -15.92
CA CYS A 109 -5.82 3.06 -16.68
C CYS A 109 -6.21 4.54 -16.69
N GLU A 110 -6.54 5.08 -17.86
CA GLU A 110 -6.98 6.49 -18.03
C GLU A 110 -8.24 6.82 -17.20
N SER A 111 -9.08 5.81 -16.94
CA SER A 111 -10.31 5.92 -16.15
C SER A 111 -10.08 5.61 -14.66
N PHE A 112 -8.84 5.39 -14.23
CA PHE A 112 -8.53 5.06 -12.86
C PHE A 112 -8.79 6.24 -11.91
N ARG A 113 -9.44 5.98 -10.79
CA ARG A 113 -9.77 6.99 -9.77
C ARG A 113 -10.70 8.11 -10.24
N GLN A 114 -11.67 7.78 -11.07
CA GLN A 114 -12.70 8.76 -11.46
C GLN A 114 -13.62 9.11 -10.28
N GLU A 115 -14.27 10.25 -10.41
CA GLU A 115 -15.35 10.69 -9.53
C GLU A 115 -16.52 9.71 -9.61
N SER A 116 -17.15 9.39 -8.46
CA SER A 116 -18.36 8.58 -8.46
C SER A 116 -19.53 9.31 -9.12
N GLU A 117 -20.54 8.57 -9.60
CA GLU A 117 -21.74 9.13 -10.25
C GLU A 117 -22.48 10.16 -9.37
N ASP A 118 -22.37 10.06 -8.06
CA ASP A 118 -22.96 10.99 -7.08
C ASP A 118 -21.97 12.06 -6.57
N GLY A 119 -20.85 12.27 -7.27
CA GLY A 119 -19.97 13.42 -7.10
C GLY A 119 -18.91 13.32 -6.00
N TYR A 120 -18.67 12.13 -5.46
CA TYR A 120 -17.58 11.93 -4.51
C TYR A 120 -16.26 11.67 -5.24
N LYS A 121 -15.24 12.44 -4.88
CA LYS A 121 -13.88 12.22 -5.35
C LYS A 121 -13.35 10.87 -4.82
N PHE A 122 -12.55 10.18 -5.62
CA PHE A 122 -12.05 8.83 -5.31
C PHE A 122 -13.10 7.78 -4.99
N GLY A 123 -14.31 7.90 -5.26
CA GLY A 123 -15.48 7.04 -5.06
C GLY A 123 -15.28 5.56 -4.70
N GLU A 124 -14.21 5.24 -3.93
CA GLU A 124 -13.79 3.88 -3.59
C GLU A 124 -14.72 3.23 -2.56
N PHE A 125 -15.23 4.03 -1.63
CA PHE A 125 -16.14 3.58 -0.58
C PHE A 125 -15.62 2.37 0.24
N GLY A 126 -14.30 2.27 0.46
CA GLY A 126 -13.76 1.27 1.38
C GLY A 126 -13.97 1.64 2.84
N PHE A 127 -14.04 2.95 3.17
CA PHE A 127 -14.47 3.40 4.50
C PHE A 127 -15.99 3.46 4.59
N ALA A 128 -16.66 2.33 4.32
CA ALA A 128 -18.11 2.18 4.33
C ALA A 128 -18.51 0.80 4.87
N GLU A 129 -19.74 0.66 5.38
CA GLU A 129 -20.26 -0.64 5.83
C GLU A 129 -20.36 -1.65 4.68
N TYR A 130 -20.63 -1.14 3.47
CA TYR A 130 -20.78 -1.93 2.26
C TYR A 130 -20.13 -1.21 1.08
N THR A 131 -19.63 -1.96 0.13
CA THR A 131 -19.19 -1.44 -1.17
C THR A 131 -19.64 -2.37 -2.31
N VAL A 132 -19.87 -1.79 -3.48
CA VAL A 132 -20.17 -2.55 -4.70
C VAL A 132 -18.95 -2.47 -5.61
N LYS A 133 -18.43 -3.61 -6.02
CA LYS A 133 -17.24 -3.71 -6.88
C LYS A 133 -17.47 -4.73 -7.98
N SER A 134 -16.87 -4.50 -9.17
CA SER A 134 -16.74 -5.53 -10.19
C SER A 134 -15.75 -6.60 -9.74
N VAL A 135 -15.98 -7.83 -10.15
CA VAL A 135 -15.08 -8.96 -9.84
C VAL A 135 -13.66 -8.79 -10.37
N ASP A 136 -13.45 -7.96 -11.40
CA ASP A 136 -12.13 -7.73 -12.01
C ASP A 136 -11.11 -7.08 -11.07
N GLY A 137 -11.57 -6.44 -9.98
CA GLY A 137 -10.72 -5.80 -8.98
C GLY A 137 -10.81 -6.48 -7.61
N LEU A 138 -11.09 -7.79 -7.55
CA LEU A 138 -11.23 -8.52 -6.31
C LEU A 138 -10.32 -9.74 -6.25
N TYR A 139 -9.74 -9.97 -5.08
CA TYR A 139 -8.77 -11.06 -4.84
C TYR A 139 -9.20 -11.86 -3.61
N LYS A 140 -9.35 -13.18 -3.79
CA LYS A 140 -9.75 -14.06 -2.70
C LYS A 140 -8.68 -14.17 -1.63
N LEU A 141 -9.11 -14.20 -0.40
CA LEU A 141 -8.27 -14.33 0.78
C LEU A 141 -8.66 -15.56 1.61
N ASN A 142 -7.73 -16.03 2.44
CA ASN A 142 -8.05 -17.00 3.46
C ASN A 142 -9.09 -16.42 4.43
N PRO A 143 -10.25 -17.09 4.65
CA PRO A 143 -11.31 -16.58 5.50
C PRO A 143 -10.90 -16.39 6.97
N ASP A 144 -9.84 -17.05 7.43
CA ASP A 144 -9.33 -16.96 8.80
C ASP A 144 -8.31 -15.83 9.00
N LEU A 145 -7.96 -15.11 7.92
CA LEU A 145 -7.01 -13.99 8.00
C LEU A 145 -7.63 -12.81 8.76
N ASP A 146 -6.87 -12.23 9.71
CA ASP A 146 -7.30 -11.00 10.41
C ASP A 146 -7.63 -9.91 9.38
N PRO A 147 -8.82 -9.28 9.44
CA PRO A 147 -9.25 -8.32 8.42
C PRO A 147 -8.32 -7.10 8.29
N SER A 148 -7.73 -6.61 9.40
CA SER A 148 -6.79 -5.48 9.33
C SER A 148 -5.48 -5.87 8.63
N GLN A 149 -5.08 -7.15 8.70
CA GLN A 149 -3.94 -7.69 7.94
C GLN A 149 -4.34 -7.96 6.49
N ALA A 150 -5.52 -8.50 6.24
CA ALA A 150 -6.08 -8.71 4.90
C ALA A 150 -6.13 -7.40 4.07
N ALA A 151 -6.42 -6.29 4.73
CA ALA A 151 -6.43 -4.94 4.13
C ALA A 151 -5.04 -4.46 3.63
N PHE A 152 -3.95 -5.17 3.95
CA PHE A 152 -2.62 -4.91 3.39
C PHE A 152 -2.43 -5.48 1.97
N THR A 153 -3.40 -6.14 1.38
CA THR A 153 -3.27 -6.70 0.02
C THR A 153 -2.88 -5.63 -1.01
N GLU A 154 -3.52 -4.45 -0.97
CA GLU A 154 -3.21 -3.35 -1.89
C GLU A 154 -1.78 -2.81 -1.70
N PRO A 155 -1.35 -2.36 -0.49
CA PRO A 155 0.02 -1.88 -0.32
C PRO A 155 1.08 -2.98 -0.56
N LEU A 156 0.78 -4.24 -0.25
CA LEU A 156 1.67 -5.36 -0.53
C LEU A 156 1.83 -5.58 -2.05
N ALA A 157 0.76 -5.47 -2.83
CA ALA A 157 0.83 -5.55 -4.30
C ALA A 157 1.75 -4.46 -4.88
N THR A 158 1.69 -3.23 -4.35
CA THR A 158 2.58 -2.13 -4.79
C THR A 158 4.05 -2.42 -4.47
N VAL A 159 4.33 -3.06 -3.34
CA VAL A 159 5.68 -3.48 -2.95
C VAL A 159 6.18 -4.63 -3.83
N ILE A 160 5.36 -5.64 -4.07
CA ILE A 160 5.72 -6.77 -4.97
C ILE A 160 6.03 -6.26 -6.37
N SER A 161 5.23 -5.32 -6.90
CA SER A 161 5.50 -4.65 -8.19
C SER A 161 6.88 -3.99 -8.20
N GLY A 162 7.24 -3.26 -7.13
CA GLY A 162 8.55 -2.65 -6.98
C GLY A 162 9.70 -3.68 -6.98
N MET A 163 9.55 -4.78 -6.22
CA MET A 163 10.53 -5.86 -6.16
C MET A 163 10.76 -6.53 -7.51
N LYS A 164 9.68 -6.79 -8.26
CA LYS A 164 9.76 -7.34 -9.62
C LYS A 164 10.50 -6.39 -10.56
N LYS A 165 10.25 -5.07 -10.49
CA LYS A 165 10.90 -4.06 -11.35
C LYS A 165 12.39 -3.90 -11.08
N VAL A 166 12.85 -4.00 -9.84
CA VAL A 166 14.28 -3.98 -9.50
C VAL A 166 14.92 -5.37 -9.50
N HIS A 167 14.17 -6.39 -9.92
CA HIS A 167 14.66 -7.75 -10.11
C HIS A 167 15.42 -8.30 -8.90
N VAL A 168 14.88 -8.14 -7.67
CA VAL A 168 15.50 -8.67 -6.46
C VAL A 168 15.69 -10.17 -6.58
N LYS A 169 16.90 -10.66 -6.27
CA LYS A 169 17.29 -12.07 -6.36
C LYS A 169 17.64 -12.62 -4.98
N PRO A 170 17.51 -13.95 -4.79
CA PRO A 170 18.01 -14.60 -3.59
C PRO A 170 19.49 -14.31 -3.34
N PHE A 171 19.86 -14.15 -2.05
CA PHE A 171 21.22 -13.88 -1.56
C PHE A 171 21.75 -12.47 -1.82
N GLU A 172 21.01 -11.60 -2.50
CA GLU A 172 21.38 -10.19 -2.65
C GLU A 172 21.24 -9.44 -1.32
N THR A 173 22.03 -8.39 -1.15
CA THR A 173 21.89 -7.44 -0.06
C THR A 173 20.95 -6.31 -0.49
N VAL A 174 19.85 -6.15 0.25
CA VAL A 174 18.86 -5.10 0.03
C VAL A 174 18.87 -4.13 1.20
N VAL A 175 19.07 -2.85 0.93
CA VAL A 175 18.93 -1.78 1.93
C VAL A 175 17.59 -1.09 1.74
N VAL A 176 16.82 -0.95 2.81
CA VAL A 176 15.57 -0.18 2.83
C VAL A 176 15.76 1.08 3.66
N ILE A 177 15.59 2.25 3.04
CA ILE A 177 15.67 3.54 3.74
C ILE A 177 14.27 3.95 4.19
N GLY A 178 14.08 3.97 5.51
CA GLY A 178 12.82 4.22 6.19
C GLY A 178 12.18 2.94 6.75
N ALA A 179 11.80 2.96 8.04
CA ALA A 179 11.11 1.87 8.73
C ALA A 179 9.64 2.21 9.05
N GLY A 180 9.00 3.05 8.22
CA GLY A 180 7.56 3.23 8.24
C GLY A 180 6.83 2.00 7.65
N PRO A 181 5.48 2.03 7.57
CA PRO A 181 4.69 0.87 7.11
C PRO A 181 5.16 0.33 5.76
N MET A 182 5.39 1.22 4.77
CA MET A 182 5.82 0.82 3.44
C MET A 182 7.27 0.35 3.41
N GLY A 183 8.16 0.96 4.22
CA GLY A 183 9.55 0.52 4.34
C GLY A 183 9.66 -0.88 4.91
N LEU A 184 8.99 -1.16 6.04
CA LEU A 184 8.99 -2.49 6.64
C LEU A 184 8.28 -3.53 5.76
N LEU A 185 7.24 -3.13 5.00
CA LEU A 185 6.60 -4.01 4.03
C LEU A 185 7.58 -4.37 2.90
N ASN A 186 8.37 -3.41 2.38
CA ASN A 186 9.45 -3.67 1.43
C ASN A 186 10.51 -4.62 2.03
N ALA A 187 10.89 -4.42 3.29
CA ALA A 187 11.86 -5.28 3.98
C ALA A 187 11.34 -6.72 4.12
N LEU A 188 10.06 -6.89 4.47
CA LEU A 188 9.41 -8.21 4.57
C LEU A 188 9.41 -8.94 3.22
N VAL A 189 9.03 -8.25 2.14
CA VAL A 189 8.99 -8.85 0.80
C VAL A 189 10.41 -9.18 0.31
N ALA A 190 11.38 -8.26 0.47
CA ALA A 190 12.77 -8.53 0.09
C ALA A 190 13.31 -9.77 0.83
N ARG A 191 13.02 -9.92 2.12
CA ARG A 191 13.38 -11.13 2.90
C ARG A 191 12.69 -12.38 2.39
N ALA A 192 11.42 -12.30 2.01
CA ALA A 192 10.69 -13.43 1.42
C ALA A 192 11.25 -13.84 0.04
N TYR A 193 11.83 -12.89 -0.71
CA TYR A 193 12.58 -13.17 -1.95
C TYR A 193 13.97 -13.79 -1.70
N GLY A 194 14.37 -13.97 -0.44
CA GLY A 194 15.64 -14.59 -0.05
C GLY A 194 16.81 -13.61 0.05
N ALA A 195 16.56 -12.30 0.10
CA ALA A 195 17.59 -11.29 0.25
C ALA A 195 18.03 -11.12 1.72
N ARG A 196 19.28 -10.71 1.93
CA ARG A 196 19.78 -10.16 3.19
C ARG A 196 19.32 -8.70 3.29
N VAL A 197 18.53 -8.36 4.32
CA VAL A 197 17.89 -7.04 4.41
C VAL A 197 18.53 -6.21 5.54
N ILE A 198 18.84 -4.95 5.22
CA ILE A 198 19.30 -3.91 6.13
C ILE A 198 18.28 -2.77 6.10
N VAL A 199 17.82 -2.31 7.26
CA VAL A 199 16.85 -1.20 7.38
C VAL A 199 17.55 0.01 7.99
N SER A 200 17.53 1.15 7.30
CA SER A 200 18.10 2.43 7.74
C SER A 200 16.97 3.37 8.17
N GLU A 201 17.03 3.89 9.41
CA GLU A 201 15.96 4.74 9.98
C GLU A 201 16.55 5.75 10.96
N LEU A 202 15.82 6.86 11.22
CA LEU A 202 16.19 7.95 12.14
C LEU A 202 15.46 7.88 13.49
N LEU A 203 14.27 7.28 13.51
CA LEU A 203 13.37 7.30 14.67
C LEU A 203 13.56 6.05 15.53
N ASP A 204 13.94 6.24 16.79
CA ASP A 204 14.25 5.17 17.74
C ASP A 204 13.11 4.12 17.85
N ALA A 205 11.86 4.57 17.90
CA ALA A 205 10.70 3.67 17.96
C ALA A 205 10.56 2.77 16.73
N LYS A 206 10.84 3.30 15.55
CA LYS A 206 10.79 2.54 14.28
C LYS A 206 11.99 1.61 14.12
N LEU A 207 13.19 2.04 14.59
CA LEU A 207 14.36 1.18 14.66
C LEU A 207 14.10 -0.03 15.56
N GLU A 208 13.47 0.19 16.71
CA GLU A 208 13.14 -0.89 17.63
C GLU A 208 12.14 -1.89 17.01
N THR A 209 11.11 -1.40 16.32
CA THR A 209 10.18 -2.29 15.59
C THR A 209 10.92 -3.12 14.53
N ALA A 210 11.81 -2.50 13.75
CA ALA A 210 12.58 -3.22 12.74
C ALA A 210 13.49 -4.30 13.38
N ARG A 211 14.12 -4.02 14.54
CA ARG A 211 14.91 -5.01 15.30
C ARG A 211 14.04 -6.17 15.79
N GLN A 212 12.87 -5.88 16.35
CA GLN A 212 11.94 -6.91 16.83
C GLN A 212 11.43 -7.80 15.70
N MET A 213 11.31 -7.25 14.49
CA MET A 213 11.01 -8.01 13.27
C MET A 213 12.21 -8.82 12.72
N GLY A 214 13.38 -8.73 13.38
CA GLY A 214 14.58 -9.51 13.05
C GLY A 214 15.39 -8.95 11.89
N PHE A 215 15.28 -7.66 11.56
CA PHE A 215 16.11 -7.00 10.56
C PHE A 215 17.44 -6.48 11.14
N LEU A 216 18.48 -6.47 10.31
CA LEU A 216 19.66 -5.64 10.59
C LEU A 216 19.27 -4.18 10.46
N VAL A 217 19.67 -3.34 11.42
CA VAL A 217 19.31 -1.93 11.40
C VAL A 217 20.52 -1.02 11.44
N VAL A 218 20.39 0.13 10.77
CA VAL A 218 21.35 1.24 10.79
C VAL A 218 20.64 2.46 11.38
N ASP A 219 21.19 3.00 12.47
CA ASP A 219 20.70 4.21 13.11
C ASP A 219 21.29 5.44 12.43
N SER A 220 20.58 5.95 11.42
CA SER A 220 21.03 7.09 10.61
C SER A 220 21.06 8.43 11.35
N LYS A 221 20.63 8.45 12.61
CA LYS A 221 20.74 9.62 13.50
C LYS A 221 22.08 9.63 14.24
N MET A 222 22.58 8.44 14.61
CA MET A 222 23.77 8.28 15.45
C MET A 222 25.04 7.99 14.67
N GLU A 223 24.92 7.49 13.41
CA GLU A 223 26.05 7.08 12.58
C GLU A 223 25.85 7.51 11.12
N ASP A 224 26.93 7.55 10.34
CA ASP A 224 26.82 7.74 8.88
C ASP A 224 26.26 6.48 8.25
N PRO A 225 25.03 6.52 7.66
CA PRO A 225 24.39 5.32 7.17
C PRO A 225 25.10 4.73 5.93
N VAL A 226 25.80 5.53 5.13
CA VAL A 226 26.55 5.04 3.98
C VAL A 226 27.76 4.25 4.46
N GLN A 227 28.58 4.85 5.35
CA GLN A 227 29.73 4.18 5.93
C GLN A 227 29.30 2.87 6.63
N ARG A 228 28.22 2.92 7.40
CA ARG A 228 27.75 1.76 8.13
C ARG A 228 27.29 0.62 7.23
N VAL A 229 26.60 0.92 6.14
CA VAL A 229 26.22 -0.09 5.12
C VAL A 229 27.46 -0.67 4.46
N MET A 230 28.47 0.15 4.11
CA MET A 230 29.73 -0.35 3.54
C MET A 230 30.46 -1.28 4.52
N GLU A 231 30.54 -0.94 5.80
CA GLU A 231 31.11 -1.82 6.84
C GLU A 231 30.38 -3.16 6.96
N ILE A 232 29.02 -3.14 6.93
CA ILE A 232 28.19 -4.36 7.01
C ILE A 232 28.38 -5.26 5.79
N THR A 233 28.73 -4.69 4.65
CA THR A 233 28.89 -5.36 3.36
C THR A 233 30.35 -5.60 2.93
N ASP A 234 31.31 -5.42 3.85
CA ASP A 234 32.74 -5.58 3.59
C ASP A 234 33.21 -4.74 2.36
N ASP A 235 32.76 -3.49 2.26
CA ASP A 235 33.00 -2.53 1.17
C ASP A 235 32.43 -2.91 -0.21
N ASP A 236 31.59 -3.94 -0.28
CA ASP A 236 30.92 -4.31 -1.55
C ASP A 236 29.74 -3.38 -1.87
N GLY A 237 29.02 -2.91 -0.84
CA GLY A 237 27.78 -2.14 -0.99
C GLY A 237 26.55 -3.04 -1.20
N ALA A 238 25.40 -2.41 -1.40
CA ALA A 238 24.12 -3.09 -1.59
C ALA A 238 23.81 -3.38 -3.06
N ASP A 239 23.27 -4.55 -3.36
CA ASP A 239 22.75 -4.90 -4.69
C ASP A 239 21.55 -4.04 -5.06
N VAL A 240 20.66 -3.83 -4.09
CA VAL A 240 19.46 -3.01 -4.26
C VAL A 240 19.32 -2.06 -3.07
N VAL A 241 18.97 -0.80 -3.34
CA VAL A 241 18.55 0.15 -2.31
C VAL A 241 17.15 0.65 -2.64
N ILE A 242 16.27 0.64 -1.64
CA ILE A 242 14.86 1.05 -1.74
C ILE A 242 14.66 2.34 -0.95
N GLY A 243 14.36 3.43 -1.65
CA GLY A 243 14.01 4.72 -1.03
C GLY A 243 12.54 4.74 -0.64
N ALA A 244 12.22 4.30 0.60
CA ALA A 244 10.86 4.29 1.13
C ALA A 244 10.49 5.57 1.91
N VAL A 245 11.30 6.62 1.79
CA VAL A 245 11.03 7.98 2.29
C VAL A 245 11.25 8.99 1.17
N ALA A 246 10.34 9.95 1.02
CA ALA A 246 10.44 10.98 -0.01
C ALA A 246 11.35 12.13 0.45
N ASN A 247 12.66 11.92 0.38
CA ASN A 247 13.66 12.90 0.81
C ASN A 247 14.92 12.84 -0.07
N SER A 248 15.34 13.98 -0.64
CA SER A 248 16.49 14.08 -1.54
C SER A 248 17.79 13.56 -0.93
N LYS A 249 18.08 13.93 0.33
CA LYS A 249 19.29 13.47 1.02
C LYS A 249 19.29 11.95 1.23
N ALA A 250 18.12 11.37 1.58
CA ALA A 250 17.98 9.93 1.73
C ALA A 250 18.22 9.20 0.40
N TYR A 251 17.77 9.76 -0.71
CA TYR A 251 18.02 9.20 -2.05
C TYR A 251 19.49 9.28 -2.44
N GLU A 252 20.17 10.41 -2.20
CA GLU A 252 21.61 10.57 -2.45
C GLU A 252 22.44 9.59 -1.59
N GLN A 253 22.09 9.44 -0.32
CA GLN A 253 22.70 8.43 0.55
C GLN A 253 22.46 7.03 0.02
N GLY A 254 21.24 6.71 -0.40
CA GLY A 254 20.89 5.41 -0.96
C GLY A 254 21.68 5.04 -2.21
N ILE A 255 21.87 5.99 -3.11
CA ILE A 255 22.72 5.80 -4.30
C ILE A 255 24.18 5.54 -3.90
N SER A 256 24.65 6.21 -2.84
CA SER A 256 26.01 6.03 -2.31
C SER A 256 26.22 4.70 -1.59
N MET A 257 25.13 4.03 -1.18
CA MET A 257 25.16 2.69 -0.55
C MET A 257 25.22 1.55 -1.58
N LEU A 258 24.98 1.84 -2.88
CA LEU A 258 24.97 0.82 -3.91
C LEU A 258 26.36 0.24 -4.15
N LYS A 259 26.41 -1.03 -4.52
CA LYS A 259 27.64 -1.68 -4.97
C LYS A 259 28.28 -0.95 -6.17
N LYS A 260 29.57 -1.19 -6.37
CA LYS A 260 30.39 -0.45 -7.34
C LYS A 260 29.93 -0.57 -8.79
N SER A 261 29.21 -1.62 -9.15
CA SER A 261 28.67 -1.86 -10.49
C SER A 261 27.36 -2.62 -10.43
N GLN A 262 26.43 -2.31 -11.35
CA GLN A 262 25.12 -2.97 -11.47
C GLN A 262 24.23 -2.89 -10.20
N GLY A 263 24.44 -1.84 -9.39
CA GLY A 263 23.55 -1.51 -8.28
C GLY A 263 22.23 -0.95 -8.79
N ARG A 264 21.13 -1.25 -8.08
CA ARG A 264 19.76 -0.86 -8.47
C ARG A 264 19.11 -0.04 -7.37
N PHE A 265 18.67 1.17 -7.70
CA PHE A 265 17.97 2.05 -6.78
C PHE A 265 16.49 2.13 -7.13
N LEU A 266 15.61 1.75 -6.18
CA LEU A 266 14.16 1.88 -6.32
C LEU A 266 13.69 3.18 -5.67
N VAL A 267 13.17 4.11 -6.48
CA VAL A 267 12.40 5.27 -6.02
C VAL A 267 10.99 4.78 -5.71
N PHE A 268 10.76 4.38 -4.46
CA PHE A 268 9.48 3.83 -4.02
C PHE A 268 8.54 4.90 -3.47
N ALA A 269 9.04 5.85 -2.69
CA ALA A 269 8.23 6.92 -2.12
C ALA A 269 8.20 8.16 -3.00
N ALA A 270 7.04 8.78 -3.12
CA ALA A 270 6.84 10.11 -3.65
C ALA A 270 6.34 11.06 -2.57
N GLY A 271 6.63 12.35 -2.67
CA GLY A 271 6.27 13.31 -1.63
C GLY A 271 6.11 14.74 -2.11
N HIS A 272 5.62 15.58 -1.21
CA HIS A 272 5.51 17.02 -1.37
C HIS A 272 6.13 17.73 -0.16
N PRO A 273 7.16 18.63 -0.33
CA PRO A 273 7.73 19.01 -1.62
C PRO A 273 8.36 17.83 -2.37
N GLU A 274 8.40 17.92 -3.70
CA GLU A 274 8.95 16.88 -4.57
C GLU A 274 10.45 16.69 -4.28
N PRO A 275 10.93 15.48 -3.96
CA PRO A 275 12.35 15.24 -3.74
C PRO A 275 13.09 15.25 -5.07
N GLU A 276 14.26 15.88 -5.07
CA GLU A 276 15.17 15.90 -6.20
C GLU A 276 16.18 14.75 -6.12
N LEU A 277 16.61 14.26 -7.27
CA LEU A 277 17.62 13.21 -7.40
C LEU A 277 18.83 13.78 -8.16
N HIS A 278 19.92 14.05 -7.43
CA HIS A 278 21.16 14.55 -8.02
C HIS A 278 22.13 13.40 -8.27
N ILE A 279 22.33 13.04 -9.52
CA ILE A 279 23.23 11.97 -9.94
C ILE A 279 23.97 12.32 -11.22
N SER A 280 25.24 11.93 -11.31
CA SER A 280 26.03 12.07 -12.52
C SER A 280 25.62 11.04 -13.58
N ALA A 281 25.40 11.49 -14.81
CA ALA A 281 25.18 10.59 -15.94
C ALA A 281 26.37 9.63 -16.16
N ASN A 282 27.60 10.08 -15.85
CA ASN A 282 28.78 9.22 -15.92
C ASN A 282 28.77 8.12 -14.87
N ASP A 283 28.24 8.39 -13.67
CA ASP A 283 28.09 7.36 -12.65
C ASP A 283 27.10 6.29 -13.10
N ILE A 284 25.96 6.68 -13.65
CA ILE A 284 24.99 5.72 -14.21
C ILE A 284 25.66 4.87 -15.30
N HIS A 285 26.39 5.53 -16.24
CA HIS A 285 27.02 4.86 -17.37
C HIS A 285 28.11 3.88 -16.96
N TYR A 286 29.12 4.36 -16.20
CA TYR A 286 30.30 3.57 -15.89
C TYR A 286 30.06 2.51 -14.79
N LYS A 287 29.08 2.74 -13.91
CA LYS A 287 28.68 1.77 -12.88
C LYS A 287 27.56 0.85 -13.34
N GLU A 288 27.06 1.00 -14.57
CA GLU A 288 25.93 0.23 -15.09
C GLU A 288 24.73 0.24 -14.08
N MET A 289 24.49 1.42 -13.48
CA MET A 289 23.51 1.60 -12.43
C MET A 289 22.10 1.69 -13.00
N GLU A 290 21.13 1.10 -12.32
CA GLU A 290 19.71 1.25 -12.64
C GLU A 290 19.00 2.14 -11.61
N ILE A 291 18.21 3.12 -12.09
CA ILE A 291 17.30 3.91 -11.26
C ILE A 291 15.89 3.60 -11.74
N VAL A 292 15.07 3.02 -10.86
CA VAL A 292 13.78 2.46 -11.20
C VAL A 292 12.69 3.14 -10.38
N GLY A 293 11.60 3.57 -11.04
CA GLY A 293 10.38 4.04 -10.38
C GLY A 293 9.31 2.96 -10.33
N THR A 294 8.46 3.01 -9.30
CA THR A 294 7.29 2.14 -9.20
C THR A 294 6.06 2.94 -8.77
N TYR A 295 4.90 2.54 -9.30
CA TYR A 295 3.60 3.10 -8.93
C TYR A 295 2.52 2.03 -9.10
N GLY A 296 1.73 1.81 -8.05
CA GLY A 296 0.66 0.82 -8.04
C GLY A 296 1.15 -0.62 -8.24
N GLY A 297 0.23 -1.51 -8.55
CA GLY A 297 0.48 -2.91 -8.86
C GLY A 297 -0.37 -3.38 -10.04
N THR A 298 0.05 -4.48 -10.67
CA THR A 298 -0.71 -5.21 -11.70
C THR A 298 -1.69 -6.17 -11.05
N ASN A 299 -2.61 -6.74 -11.82
CA ASN A 299 -3.51 -7.80 -11.32
C ASN A 299 -2.71 -8.99 -10.77
N GLU A 300 -1.60 -9.36 -11.43
CA GLU A 300 -0.72 -10.44 -10.95
C GLU A 300 -0.08 -10.10 -9.60
N ASP A 301 0.34 -8.84 -9.39
CA ASP A 301 0.91 -8.40 -8.11
C ASP A 301 -0.11 -8.47 -6.97
N PHE A 302 -1.39 -8.19 -7.25
CA PHE A 302 -2.48 -8.35 -6.29
C PHE A 302 -2.77 -9.83 -5.96
N GLU A 303 -2.74 -10.73 -6.95
CA GLU A 303 -2.86 -12.17 -6.72
C GLU A 303 -1.72 -12.70 -5.84
N ASP A 304 -0.48 -12.29 -6.14
CA ASP A 304 0.69 -12.65 -5.35
C ASP A 304 0.57 -12.11 -3.91
N ALA A 305 0.10 -10.88 -3.72
CA ALA A 305 -0.11 -10.27 -2.41
C ALA A 305 -1.18 -11.02 -1.61
N ALA A 306 -2.33 -11.30 -2.22
CA ALA A 306 -3.41 -12.05 -1.58
C ALA A 306 -2.96 -13.45 -1.15
N LYS A 307 -2.17 -14.13 -2.00
CA LYS A 307 -1.58 -15.43 -1.72
C LYS A 307 -0.56 -15.36 -0.58
N ALA A 308 0.35 -14.36 -0.60
CA ALA A 308 1.38 -14.21 0.41
C ALA A 308 0.80 -13.97 1.81
N LEU A 309 -0.25 -13.15 1.92
CA LEU A 309 -0.97 -12.93 3.18
C LEU A 309 -1.75 -14.18 3.59
N SER A 310 -2.52 -14.79 2.68
CA SER A 310 -3.37 -15.95 2.95
C SER A 310 -2.59 -17.19 3.41
N THR A 311 -1.35 -17.33 2.98
CA THR A 311 -0.46 -18.45 3.37
C THR A 311 0.41 -18.14 4.58
N GLY A 312 0.38 -16.90 5.10
CA GLY A 312 1.25 -16.45 6.18
C GLY A 312 2.73 -16.30 5.78
N MET A 313 3.04 -16.28 4.46
CA MET A 313 4.40 -16.04 3.97
C MET A 313 4.88 -14.63 4.34
N ILE A 314 3.98 -13.66 4.36
CA ILE A 314 4.20 -12.30 4.83
C ILE A 314 3.30 -12.04 6.03
N ASP A 315 3.90 -11.80 7.19
CA ASP A 315 3.20 -11.37 8.41
C ASP A 315 3.31 -9.86 8.58
N VAL A 316 2.17 -9.18 8.50
CA VAL A 316 2.04 -7.73 8.64
C VAL A 316 1.46 -7.29 9.97
N SER A 317 1.30 -8.21 10.93
CA SER A 317 0.64 -7.94 12.22
C SER A 317 1.29 -6.79 12.99
N ALA A 318 2.62 -6.68 12.96
CA ALA A 318 3.37 -5.59 13.58
C ALA A 318 3.17 -4.21 12.91
N LEU A 319 2.56 -4.17 11.72
CA LEU A 319 2.30 -2.94 10.97
C LEU A 319 0.90 -2.37 11.20
N VAL A 320 0.05 -3.04 12.01
CA VAL A 320 -1.27 -2.54 12.44
C VAL A 320 -1.11 -1.91 13.82
N GLU A 321 -1.15 -0.58 13.91
CA GLU A 321 -0.93 0.15 15.17
C GLU A 321 -2.18 0.18 16.04
N ALA A 322 -3.34 0.51 15.43
CA ALA A 322 -4.60 0.59 16.15
C ALA A 322 -5.81 0.32 15.23
N ARG A 323 -6.93 -0.01 15.85
CA ARG A 323 -8.21 -0.26 15.19
C ARG A 323 -9.27 0.70 15.71
N TYR A 324 -10.05 1.28 14.80
CA TYR A 324 -11.14 2.20 15.12
C TYR A 324 -12.43 1.78 14.42
N PRO A 325 -13.61 1.92 15.05
CA PRO A 325 -14.87 1.76 14.36
C PRO A 325 -15.12 2.93 13.41
N LEU A 326 -15.90 2.73 12.35
CA LEU A 326 -16.22 3.76 11.34
C LEU A 326 -16.73 5.07 11.94
N LYS A 327 -17.54 5.02 13.00
CA LYS A 327 -18.06 6.21 13.69
C LYS A 327 -16.99 7.12 14.28
N ASP A 328 -15.82 6.59 14.57
CA ASP A 328 -14.68 7.33 15.12
C ASP A 328 -13.65 7.76 14.04
N MET A 329 -14.05 7.77 12.75
CA MET A 329 -13.16 8.05 11.61
C MET A 329 -12.37 9.35 11.74
N GLN A 330 -12.97 10.40 12.30
CA GLN A 330 -12.27 11.68 12.56
C GLN A 330 -11.05 11.48 13.50
N LYS A 331 -11.21 10.68 14.54
CA LYS A 331 -10.12 10.34 15.48
C LYS A 331 -9.10 9.42 14.82
N ALA A 332 -9.56 8.49 13.99
CA ALA A 332 -8.69 7.57 13.25
C ALA A 332 -7.78 8.30 12.26
N TYR A 333 -8.30 9.32 11.54
CA TYR A 333 -7.46 10.18 10.70
C TYR A 333 -6.39 10.90 11.52
N GLN A 334 -6.75 11.46 12.69
CA GLN A 334 -5.77 12.11 13.55
C GLN A 334 -4.72 11.13 14.06
N ALA A 335 -5.14 9.93 14.47
CA ALA A 335 -4.21 8.87 14.87
C ALA A 335 -3.28 8.45 13.72
N ALA A 336 -3.75 8.43 12.48
CA ALA A 336 -2.92 8.11 11.31
C ALA A 336 -1.89 9.22 10.99
N VAL A 337 -2.21 10.48 11.30
CA VAL A 337 -1.26 11.62 11.18
C VAL A 337 -0.16 11.52 12.23
N ASP A 338 -0.52 11.18 13.47
CA ASP A 338 0.38 11.17 14.62
C ASP A 338 1.10 9.83 14.80
N GLY A 339 0.61 8.76 14.15
CA GLY A 339 1.07 7.39 14.32
C GLY A 339 2.32 7.03 13.52
N ASN A 340 2.81 5.82 13.78
CA ASN A 340 3.97 5.26 13.11
C ASN A 340 3.60 4.23 12.04
N TYR A 341 2.47 3.53 12.24
CA TYR A 341 2.03 2.41 11.40
C TYR A 341 0.56 2.57 10.98
N ARG A 342 -0.03 1.53 10.36
CA ARG A 342 -1.38 1.62 9.81
C ARG A 342 -2.44 1.69 10.90
N ILE A 343 -3.34 2.64 10.77
CA ILE A 343 -4.60 2.71 11.50
C ILE A 343 -5.65 2.00 10.65
N SER A 344 -6.34 1.03 11.23
CA SER A 344 -7.35 0.22 10.55
C SER A 344 -8.75 0.62 10.99
N ILE A 345 -9.64 0.89 10.05
CA ILE A 345 -11.07 1.01 10.30
C ILE A 345 -11.67 -0.40 10.26
N VAL A 346 -12.33 -0.81 11.34
CA VAL A 346 -12.93 -2.14 11.47
C VAL A 346 -14.44 -2.04 11.54
N PHE A 347 -15.11 -2.98 10.91
CA PHE A 347 -16.56 -3.06 10.83
C PHE A 347 -17.01 -4.31 11.60
N HIS A 348 -17.58 -4.11 12.78
CA HIS A 348 -18.11 -5.19 13.61
C HIS A 348 -19.56 -5.47 13.22
N ASP A 349 -19.98 -6.71 13.37
CA ASP A 349 -21.40 -7.09 13.34
C ASP A 349 -22.06 -6.50 14.61
N GLU A 350 -23.06 -5.61 14.44
CA GLU A 350 -23.92 -5.15 15.54
C GLU A 350 -24.92 -6.24 15.93
#